data_9afc06b3a7e38ae76b56aa96893424f3
#
_entry.id   9afc06b3a7e38ae76b56aa96893424f3
#
_cell.length_a   1.000
_cell.length_b   1.000
_cell.length_c   1.000
_cell.angle_alpha   90.00
_cell.angle_beta   90.00
_cell.angle_gamma   90.00
#
_symmetry.space_group_name_H-M   'P 1'
#
loop_
_entity.id
_entity.type
_entity.pdbx_description
1 polymer ?
#
loop_
_entity_poly.entity_id
_entity_poly.type
_entity_poly.pdbx_seq_one_letter_code
_entity_poly.pdbx_strand_id
1 'polypeptide(L)'
;MPSKVQAESRSSRWLRKRSDIDIMFDILSEAHKGARKTRIMYRCNLSHRQLQAYLKLLLDMGLLTSRSDLFKATKKGQKFVEAYRNLKALLTEASSFSTS
;
A
#
# COMPACT_ATOMS: atom_id res chain seq x y z
N MET A 1 6.46 3.32 33.88
CA MET A 1 5.58 2.91 33.05
C MET A 1 5.94 2.27 31.77
N PRO A 2 6.36 1.05 31.91
CA PRO A 2 6.70 0.29 30.71
C PRO A 2 5.55 0.16 29.72
N SER A 3 4.36 0.00 30.22
CA SER A 3 3.22 -0.17 29.33
C SER A 3 2.97 1.08 28.49
N LYS A 4 3.16 2.23 29.09
CA LYS A 4 2.99 3.47 28.39
C LYS A 4 4.06 3.65 27.30
N VAL A 5 5.27 3.35 27.68
CA VAL A 5 6.38 3.44 26.74
C VAL A 5 6.18 2.46 25.60
N GLN A 6 5.71 1.28 25.92
CA GLN A 6 5.46 0.27 24.92
C GLN A 6 4.35 0.71 23.95
N ALA A 7 3.34 1.34 24.50
CA ALA A 7 2.23 1.81 23.67
C ALA A 7 2.72 2.87 22.68
N GLU A 8 3.54 3.76 23.16
CA GLU A 8 4.12 4.80 22.30
C GLU A 8 5.03 4.20 21.26
N SER A 9 5.82 3.24 21.69
CA SER A 9 6.71 2.51 20.80
C SER A 9 5.94 1.81 19.71
N ARG A 10 4.85 1.19 20.10
CA ARG A 10 4.00 0.47 19.16
C ARG A 10 3.39 1.42 18.14
N SER A 11 2.92 2.55 18.60
CA SER A 11 2.35 3.60 17.75
C SER A 11 3.37 4.07 16.74
N SER A 12 4.54 4.36 17.25
CA SER A 12 5.65 4.84 16.44
C SER A 12 6.03 3.82 15.39
N ARG A 13 6.10 2.57 15.80
CA ARG A 13 6.44 1.49 14.90
C ARG A 13 5.37 1.32 13.83
N TRP A 14 4.12 1.47 14.22
CA TRP A 14 3.01 1.36 13.29
C TRP A 14 3.08 2.44 12.22
N LEU A 15 3.46 3.63 12.61
CA LEU A 15 3.59 4.73 11.68
C LEU A 15 4.78 4.57 10.74
N ARG A 16 5.84 3.95 11.22
CA ARG A 16 7.02 3.75 10.39
C ARG A 16 6.94 2.53 9.52
N LYS A 17 6.25 1.50 9.98
CA LYS A 17 6.07 0.29 9.20
C LYS A 17 4.88 0.46 8.29
N ARG A 18 5.07 0.03 7.06
CA ARG A 18 3.95 0.05 6.13
C ARG A 18 2.97 -1.04 6.52
N SER A 19 1.69 -0.69 6.53
CA SER A 19 0.63 -1.67 6.75
C SER A 19 0.40 -2.42 5.44
N ASP A 20 -0.37 -3.49 5.52
CA ASP A 20 -0.74 -4.24 4.32
C ASP A 20 -1.39 -3.33 3.28
N ILE A 21 -2.25 -2.45 3.75
CA ILE A 21 -2.97 -1.53 2.86
C ILE A 21 -2.01 -0.58 2.17
N ASP A 22 -1.02 -0.09 2.90
CA ASP A 22 -0.01 0.78 2.33
C ASP A 22 0.77 0.08 1.23
N ILE A 23 1.14 -1.17 1.48
CA ILE A 23 1.89 -1.95 0.51
C ILE A 23 1.04 -2.23 -0.72
N MET A 24 -0.23 -2.58 -0.50
CA MET A 24 -1.16 -2.81 -1.59
C MET A 24 -1.30 -1.56 -2.46
N PHE A 25 -1.40 -0.41 -1.82
CA PHE A 25 -1.46 0.86 -2.54
C PHE A 25 -0.20 1.09 -3.37
N ASP A 26 0.95 0.85 -2.78
CA ASP A 26 2.23 1.04 -3.48
C ASP A 26 2.30 0.16 -4.72
N ILE A 27 1.92 -1.10 -4.57
CA ILE A 27 1.96 -2.04 -5.69
C ILE A 27 0.99 -1.62 -6.79
N LEU A 28 -0.22 -1.28 -6.41
CA LEU A 28 -1.25 -0.90 -7.38
C LEU A 28 -0.89 0.41 -8.08
N SER A 29 -0.27 1.33 -7.37
CA SER A 29 0.18 2.58 -7.97
C SER A 29 1.27 2.31 -9.00
N GLU A 30 2.20 1.45 -8.67
CA GLU A 30 3.28 1.11 -9.58
C GLU A 30 2.76 0.36 -10.80
N ALA A 31 1.72 -0.45 -10.60
CA ALA A 31 1.13 -1.25 -11.67
C ALA A 31 0.03 -0.53 -12.44
N HIS A 32 -0.13 0.76 -12.20
CA HIS A 32 -1.22 1.53 -12.83
C HIS A 32 -1.23 1.39 -14.36
N LYS A 33 -0.09 1.54 -14.97
CA LYS A 33 0.04 1.44 -16.42
C LYS A 33 0.67 0.12 -16.87
N GLY A 34 0.85 -0.79 -15.92
CA GLY A 34 1.50 -2.05 -16.20
C GLY A 34 2.94 -2.03 -15.73
N ALA A 35 3.33 -3.03 -14.99
CA ALA A 35 4.69 -3.11 -14.48
C ALA A 35 5.09 -4.57 -14.35
N ARG A 36 6.37 -4.83 -14.52
CA ARG A 36 6.92 -6.15 -14.32
C ARG A 36 7.18 -6.41 -12.85
N LYS A 37 7.21 -7.67 -12.51
CA LYS A 37 7.43 -8.13 -11.16
C LYS A 37 8.67 -7.49 -10.52
N THR A 38 9.78 -7.51 -11.24
CA THR A 38 11.04 -6.96 -10.73
C THR A 38 10.94 -5.48 -10.44
N ARG A 39 10.25 -4.74 -11.30
CA ARG A 39 10.07 -3.33 -11.09
C ARG A 39 9.24 -3.05 -9.85
N ILE A 40 8.16 -3.81 -9.68
CA ILE A 40 7.30 -3.66 -8.51
C ILE A 40 8.10 -3.95 -7.24
N MET A 41 8.87 -5.03 -7.27
CA MET A 41 9.68 -5.42 -6.13
C MET A 41 10.65 -4.32 -5.72
N TYR A 42 11.31 -3.76 -6.69
CA TYR A 42 12.29 -2.72 -6.48
C TYR A 42 11.65 -1.43 -5.95
N ARG A 43 10.63 -0.98 -6.65
CA ARG A 43 9.99 0.28 -6.32
C ARG A 43 9.26 0.23 -5.00
N CYS A 44 8.69 -0.91 -4.68
CA CYS A 44 7.93 -1.06 -3.44
C CYS A 44 8.80 -1.56 -2.29
N ASN A 45 10.07 -1.81 -2.55
CA ASN A 45 11.02 -2.24 -1.54
C ASN A 45 10.54 -3.50 -0.83
N LEU A 46 10.24 -4.52 -1.60
CA LEU A 46 9.73 -5.78 -1.07
C LEU A 46 10.72 -6.90 -1.34
N SER A 47 10.74 -7.88 -0.46
CA SER A 47 11.49 -9.09 -0.72
C SER A 47 10.69 -9.90 -1.75
N HIS A 48 11.35 -10.86 -2.37
CA HIS A 48 10.69 -11.72 -3.34
C HIS A 48 9.49 -12.44 -2.71
N ARG A 49 9.67 -12.90 -1.50
CA ARG A 49 8.64 -13.61 -0.77
C ARG A 49 7.43 -12.74 -0.49
N GLN A 50 7.70 -11.52 -0.01
CA GLN A 50 6.62 -10.58 0.26
C GLN A 50 5.85 -10.24 -1.00
N LEU A 51 6.59 -9.99 -2.08
CA LEU A 51 5.97 -9.65 -3.34
C LEU A 51 5.05 -10.76 -3.82
N GLN A 52 5.52 -12.00 -3.74
CA GLN A 52 4.72 -13.14 -4.16
C GLN A 52 3.39 -13.20 -3.42
N ALA A 53 3.45 -13.01 -2.11
CA ALA A 53 2.27 -13.07 -1.26
C ALA A 53 1.28 -11.95 -1.62
N TYR A 54 1.79 -10.74 -1.79
CA TYR A 54 0.93 -9.61 -2.12
C TYR A 54 0.37 -9.70 -3.52
N LEU A 55 1.14 -10.16 -4.48
CA LEU A 55 0.65 -10.32 -5.84
C LEU A 55 -0.48 -11.32 -5.87
N LYS A 56 -0.32 -12.44 -5.17
CA LYS A 56 -1.37 -13.44 -5.12
C LYS A 56 -2.64 -12.87 -4.51
N LEU A 57 -2.48 -12.15 -3.41
CA LEU A 57 -3.61 -11.53 -2.73
C LEU A 57 -4.34 -10.56 -3.65
N LEU A 58 -3.61 -9.69 -4.30
CA LEU A 58 -4.21 -8.68 -5.17
C LEU A 58 -4.89 -9.29 -6.38
N LEU A 59 -4.30 -10.35 -6.92
CA LEU A 59 -4.91 -11.07 -8.04
C LEU A 59 -6.20 -11.74 -7.59
N ASP A 60 -6.16 -12.39 -6.44
CA ASP A 60 -7.34 -13.07 -5.89
C ASP A 60 -8.47 -12.11 -5.60
N MET A 61 -8.14 -10.91 -5.17
CA MET A 61 -9.14 -9.90 -4.86
C MET A 61 -9.64 -9.15 -6.09
N GLY A 62 -9.07 -9.42 -7.24
CA GLY A 62 -9.47 -8.74 -8.46
C GLY A 62 -8.99 -7.32 -8.57
N LEU A 63 -7.98 -6.95 -7.77
CA LEU A 63 -7.41 -5.61 -7.81
C LEU A 63 -6.30 -5.49 -8.84
N LEU A 64 -5.74 -6.61 -9.22
CA LEU A 64 -4.61 -6.67 -10.13
C LEU A 64 -4.90 -7.73 -11.19
N THR A 65 -4.40 -7.50 -12.40
CA THR A 65 -4.50 -8.50 -13.46
C THR A 65 -3.10 -8.73 -14.00
N SER A 66 -2.89 -9.91 -14.56
CA SER A 66 -1.58 -10.29 -15.08
C SER A 66 -1.72 -10.70 -16.55
N ARG A 67 -0.85 -10.17 -17.38
CA ARG A 67 -0.85 -10.50 -18.80
C ARG A 67 0.57 -10.41 -19.34
N SER A 68 1.08 -11.53 -19.84
CA SER A 68 2.42 -11.56 -20.43
C SER A 68 3.49 -10.91 -19.54
N ASP A 69 3.59 -11.34 -18.32
CA ASP A 69 4.59 -10.84 -17.36
C ASP A 69 4.35 -9.41 -16.88
N LEU A 70 3.27 -8.81 -17.31
CA LEU A 70 2.93 -7.47 -16.84
C LEU A 70 1.77 -7.55 -15.88
N PHE A 71 1.90 -6.84 -14.77
CA PHE A 71 0.82 -6.71 -13.79
C PHE A 71 0.23 -5.33 -13.93
N LYS A 72 -1.08 -5.27 -13.97
CA LYS A 72 -1.76 -4.01 -14.16
C LYS A 72 -2.94 -3.90 -13.20
N ALA A 73 -3.14 -2.71 -12.65
CA ALA A 73 -4.26 -2.47 -11.76
C ALA A 73 -5.56 -2.52 -12.55
N THR A 74 -6.54 -3.22 -12.01
CA THR A 74 -7.88 -3.29 -12.61
C THR A 74 -8.63 -2.01 -12.23
N LYS A 75 -9.85 -1.89 -12.75
CA LYS A 75 -10.72 -0.78 -12.36
C LYS A 75 -10.93 -0.79 -10.85
N LYS A 76 -11.13 -1.97 -10.30
CA LYS A 76 -11.29 -2.12 -8.86
C LYS A 76 -10.02 -1.69 -8.13
N GLY A 77 -8.86 -2.05 -8.69
CA GLY A 77 -7.59 -1.63 -8.13
C GLY A 77 -7.41 -0.13 -8.17
N GLN A 78 -7.86 0.50 -9.25
CA GLN A 78 -7.78 1.94 -9.36
C GLN A 78 -8.69 2.64 -8.34
N LYS A 79 -9.84 2.05 -8.08
CA LYS A 79 -10.74 2.57 -7.05
C LYS A 79 -10.10 2.45 -5.67
N PHE A 80 -9.38 1.38 -5.44
CA PHE A 80 -8.63 1.19 -4.20
C PHE A 80 -7.63 2.33 -4.02
N VAL A 81 -6.87 2.62 -5.07
CA VAL A 81 -5.87 3.67 -5.04
C VAL A 81 -6.51 5.03 -4.74
N GLU A 82 -7.62 5.30 -5.39
CA GLU A 82 -8.36 6.54 -5.17
C GLU A 82 -8.85 6.65 -3.73
N ALA A 83 -9.44 5.58 -3.24
CA ALA A 83 -9.96 5.55 -1.87
C ALA A 83 -8.83 5.77 -0.87
N TYR A 84 -7.69 5.16 -1.12
CA TYR A 84 -6.54 5.33 -0.25
C TYR A 84 -6.07 6.77 -0.23
N ARG A 85 -5.98 7.38 -1.41
CA ARG A 85 -5.56 8.78 -1.51
C ARG A 85 -6.53 9.71 -0.81
N ASN A 86 -7.82 9.44 -0.97
CA ASN A 86 -8.85 10.24 -0.32
C ASN A 86 -8.76 10.13 1.19
N LEU A 87 -8.51 8.92 1.68
CA LEU A 87 -8.35 8.71 3.11
C LEU A 87 -7.16 9.48 3.64
N LYS A 88 -6.04 9.41 2.93
CA LYS A 88 -4.83 10.13 3.34
C LYS A 88 -5.07 11.64 3.31
N ALA A 89 -5.76 12.11 2.31
CA ALA A 89 -6.06 13.54 2.21
C ALA A 89 -6.93 14.01 3.36
N LEU A 90 -7.91 13.18 3.74
CA LEU A 90 -8.78 13.50 4.86
C LEU A 90 -7.99 13.62 6.16
N LEU A 91 -7.06 12.71 6.36
CA LEU A 91 -6.23 12.72 7.55
C LEU A 91 -5.34 13.97 7.58
N THR A 92 -4.82 14.33 6.44
CA THR A 92 -3.97 15.51 6.32
C THR A 92 -4.79 16.78 6.53
N GLU A 93 -5.97 16.83 5.95
CA GLU A 93 -6.88 17.96 6.11
C GLU A 93 -7.28 18.15 7.56
N ALA A 94 -7.60 17.05 8.21
CA ALA A 94 -7.97 17.10 9.62
C ALA A 94 -6.83 17.66 10.45
N SER A 95 -5.61 17.25 10.14
CA SER A 95 -4.42 17.74 10.81
C SER A 95 -4.25 19.24 10.61
N SER A 96 -4.35 19.65 9.37
CA SER A 96 -4.26 21.04 8.96
C SER A 96 -5.30 21.87 9.67
N PHE A 97 -6.48 21.35 9.66
CA PHE A 97 -7.63 22.01 10.25
C PHE A 97 -7.45 22.23 11.73
N SER A 98 -6.97 21.23 12.41
CA SER A 98 -6.82 21.34 13.84
C SER A 98 -5.69 22.30 14.21
N THR A 99 -4.79 22.59 13.32
CA THR A 99 -3.73 23.54 13.60
C THR A 99 -4.15 24.98 13.32
N SER A 100 -5.15 25.14 12.55
CA SER A 100 -5.63 26.49 12.30
C SER A 100 -6.64 26.90 13.34
#